data_d36724e92b84b14442ee231e6c9fbeb7
#
_entry.id   d36724e92b84b14442ee231e6c9fbeb7
#
_cell.length_a   1.000
_cell.length_b   1.000
_cell.length_c   1.000
_cell.angle_alpha   90.00
_cell.angle_beta   90.00
_cell.angle_gamma   90.00
#
_symmetry.space_group_name_H-M   'P 1'
#
loop_
_entity.id
_entity.type
_entity.pdbx_description
1 polymer ?
#
loop_
_entity_poly.entity_id
_entity_poly.type
_entity_poly.pdbx_seq_one_letter_code
_entity_poly.pdbx_strand_id
1 'polypeptide(L)'
;SACSLFQNEYSMKQIVLILMSILSFSCSSQTQRQATDVTEPVGKKILVAYFSCTGTTGRVAESIAGAVDGQLYRITPAEAYTSADLDWNDKSSRSSVEMADEDSRPELGGEPLDMKDYDIVFLGYPIWWDLCPRPVNTFLEKYDFSGKTVIPFATSGGSSIAHSVRQLRKLYPNVTWNDGKLLNGGVAVATEWAKQVVENGKKESR
;
A
#
# COMPACT_ATOMS: atom_id res chain seq x y z
N SER A 1 39.43 -48.67 40.85
CA SER A 1 40.13 -47.44 41.13
C SER A 1 39.14 -46.46 41.71
N ALA A 2 39.10 -46.44 43.02
CA ALA A 2 38.31 -45.52 43.82
C ALA A 2 39.16 -44.26 44.04
N CYS A 3 38.80 -43.15 43.41
CA CYS A 3 39.29 -41.83 43.81
C CYS A 3 38.62 -40.76 43.00
N SER A 4 37.37 -40.37 43.34
CA SER A 4 36.82 -39.05 42.99
C SER A 4 35.36 -38.86 43.52
N LEU A 5 35.18 -39.13 44.83
CA LEU A 5 33.87 -38.90 45.47
C LEU A 5 33.94 -38.07 46.75
N PHE A 6 35.02 -37.33 46.99
CA PHE A 6 35.18 -36.58 48.25
C PHE A 6 35.43 -35.06 48.09
N GLN A 7 34.99 -34.43 47.04
CA GLN A 7 35.20 -32.95 46.88
C GLN A 7 33.95 -32.14 46.63
N ASN A 8 32.74 -32.66 46.88
CA ASN A 8 31.53 -31.86 46.54
C ASN A 8 30.62 -31.48 47.72
N GLU A 9 31.03 -31.71 48.97
CA GLU A 9 30.18 -31.37 50.14
C GLU A 9 30.57 -30.08 50.86
N TYR A 10 31.72 -29.48 50.58
CA TYR A 10 32.14 -28.27 51.26
C TYR A 10 31.67 -26.95 50.62
N SER A 11 31.14 -26.98 49.43
CA SER A 11 30.77 -25.76 48.65
C SER A 11 29.37 -25.24 48.95
N MET A 12 28.45 -26.05 49.47
CA MET A 12 27.06 -25.62 49.66
C MET A 12 26.74 -24.98 51.03
N LYS A 13 27.61 -25.18 52.01
CA LYS A 13 27.38 -24.60 53.35
C LYS A 13 27.95 -23.19 53.54
N GLN A 14 28.85 -22.75 52.67
CA GLN A 14 29.36 -21.37 52.70
C GLN A 14 28.53 -20.36 51.90
N ILE A 15 27.73 -20.80 50.96
CA ILE A 15 26.88 -19.92 50.10
C ILE A 15 25.66 -19.44 50.88
N VAL A 16 25.19 -20.19 51.87
CA VAL A 16 23.99 -19.86 52.66
C VAL A 16 24.22 -18.78 53.71
N LEU A 17 25.48 -18.56 54.17
CA LEU A 17 25.81 -17.58 55.19
C LEU A 17 26.15 -16.17 54.66
N ILE A 18 26.28 -15.98 53.35
CA ILE A 18 26.59 -14.68 52.74
C ILE A 18 25.30 -13.98 52.27
N LEU A 19 24.17 -14.69 52.22
CA LEU A 19 22.88 -14.14 51.72
C LEU A 19 21.97 -13.52 52.81
N MET A 20 22.44 -13.43 54.10
CA MET A 20 21.63 -12.89 55.16
C MET A 20 22.06 -11.53 55.74
N SER A 21 22.96 -10.81 55.12
CA SER A 21 23.44 -9.52 55.69
C SER A 21 23.31 -8.29 54.78
N ILE A 22 22.46 -8.31 53.77
CA ILE A 22 22.17 -7.10 52.99
C ILE A 22 20.66 -6.87 52.92
N LEU A 23 20.02 -6.71 54.07
CA LEU A 23 18.67 -6.18 54.22
C LEU A 23 18.74 -4.95 55.09
N SER A 24 19.27 -3.85 54.58
CA SER A 24 19.07 -2.55 55.22
C SER A 24 19.16 -1.44 54.19
N PHE A 25 18.06 -0.78 53.99
CA PHE A 25 17.92 0.60 53.54
C PHE A 25 18.43 0.99 52.18
N SER A 26 17.51 1.03 51.24
CA SER A 26 17.43 2.18 50.31
C SER A 26 15.97 2.44 49.96
N CYS A 27 15.40 3.35 50.69
CA CYS A 27 14.23 4.10 50.24
C CYS A 27 14.72 4.94 49.04
N SER A 28 14.57 4.41 47.86
CA SER A 28 14.73 5.16 46.62
C SER A 28 13.35 5.31 46.02
N SER A 29 12.88 6.53 46.05
CA SER A 29 11.71 7.00 45.29
C SER A 29 11.71 6.37 43.91
N GLN A 30 10.85 5.38 43.69
CA GLN A 30 10.46 4.95 42.34
C GLN A 30 9.74 6.12 41.69
N THR A 31 10.49 6.93 40.98
CA THR A 31 9.93 7.74 39.91
C THR A 31 9.34 6.75 38.91
N GLN A 32 8.03 6.51 39.01
CA GLN A 32 7.28 5.90 37.94
C GLN A 32 7.56 6.76 36.70
N ARG A 33 8.46 6.27 35.83
CA ARG A 33 8.45 6.68 34.44
C ARG A 33 7.10 6.24 33.91
N GLN A 34 6.11 7.13 33.96
CA GLN A 34 4.99 7.07 33.04
C GLN A 34 5.63 6.94 31.65
N ALA A 35 5.50 5.76 31.04
CA ALA A 35 5.60 5.63 29.61
C ALA A 35 4.53 6.60 29.08
N THR A 36 4.95 7.79 28.72
CA THR A 36 4.16 8.64 27.85
C THR A 36 4.04 7.81 26.59
N ASP A 37 2.87 7.24 26.40
CA ASP A 37 2.42 6.76 25.10
C ASP A 37 2.44 7.99 24.19
N VAL A 38 3.58 8.23 23.60
CA VAL A 38 3.73 9.19 22.49
C VAL A 38 3.06 8.49 21.33
N THR A 39 1.73 8.64 21.29
CA THR A 39 0.99 8.38 20.07
C THR A 39 1.53 9.39 19.07
N GLU A 40 2.58 9.02 18.33
CA GLU A 40 2.98 9.71 17.11
C GLU A 40 1.68 9.95 16.34
N PRO A 41 1.44 11.16 15.83
CA PRO A 41 0.28 11.39 15.00
C PRO A 41 0.38 10.39 13.84
N VAL A 42 -0.48 9.38 13.86
CA VAL A 42 -0.52 8.34 12.82
C VAL A 42 -0.79 9.09 11.52
N GLY A 43 0.27 9.37 10.77
CA GLY A 43 0.15 9.97 9.45
C GLY A 43 -0.75 9.09 8.59
N LYS A 44 -1.57 9.67 7.73
CA LYS A 44 -2.41 8.91 6.81
C LYS A 44 -1.56 7.91 6.05
N LYS A 45 -1.88 6.61 6.15
CA LYS A 45 -1.20 5.57 5.41
C LYS A 45 -1.62 5.62 3.94
N ILE A 46 -0.66 5.52 3.05
CA ILE A 46 -0.84 5.69 1.62
C ILE A 46 -0.58 4.37 0.89
N LEU A 47 -1.54 3.96 0.06
CA LEU A 47 -1.38 2.88 -0.90
C LEU A 47 -1.19 3.46 -2.30
N VAL A 48 -0.28 2.88 -3.08
CA VAL A 48 -0.15 3.16 -4.51
C VAL A 48 -0.45 1.87 -5.27
N ALA A 49 -1.73 1.68 -5.58
CA ALA A 49 -2.21 0.55 -6.36
C ALA A 49 -2.15 0.85 -7.84
N TYR A 50 -1.65 -0.08 -8.66
CA TYR A 50 -1.54 0.17 -10.10
C TYR A 50 -1.69 -1.11 -10.94
N PHE A 51 -2.27 -0.94 -12.13
CA PHE A 51 -2.26 -1.92 -13.22
C PHE A 51 -1.29 -1.48 -14.32
N SER A 52 -0.45 -2.38 -14.80
CA SER A 52 0.50 -2.08 -15.87
C SER A 52 0.97 -3.37 -16.55
N CYS A 53 0.75 -3.48 -17.88
CA CYS A 53 1.23 -4.59 -18.68
C CYS A 53 2.64 -4.36 -19.22
N THR A 54 2.94 -3.15 -19.72
CA THR A 54 4.21 -2.81 -20.37
C THR A 54 5.21 -2.08 -19.47
N GLY A 55 4.88 -1.88 -18.20
CA GLY A 55 5.73 -1.21 -17.22
C GLY A 55 5.64 0.33 -17.21
N THR A 56 4.98 0.96 -18.18
CA THR A 56 4.92 2.44 -18.24
C THR A 56 4.23 3.03 -17.02
N THR A 57 3.01 2.59 -16.71
CA THR A 57 2.29 3.02 -15.50
C THR A 57 3.03 2.57 -14.24
N GLY A 58 3.67 1.39 -14.26
CA GLY A 58 4.44 0.86 -13.13
C GLY A 58 5.56 1.81 -12.69
N ARG A 59 6.40 2.30 -13.62
CA ARG A 59 7.46 3.28 -13.31
C ARG A 59 6.92 4.57 -12.68
N VAL A 60 5.75 5.03 -13.12
CA VAL A 60 5.08 6.18 -12.52
C VAL A 60 4.61 5.85 -11.10
N ALA A 61 4.01 4.67 -10.90
CA ALA A 61 3.57 4.21 -9.58
C ALA A 61 4.72 4.10 -8.58
N GLU A 62 5.84 3.52 -8.98
CA GLU A 62 7.07 3.43 -8.17
C GLU A 62 7.58 4.81 -7.74
N SER A 63 7.57 5.79 -8.67
CA SER A 63 8.01 7.15 -8.35
C SER A 63 7.06 7.88 -7.38
N ILE A 64 5.75 7.64 -7.51
CA ILE A 64 4.76 8.18 -6.56
C ILE A 64 4.97 7.54 -5.20
N ALA A 65 5.06 6.21 -5.11
CA ALA A 65 5.25 5.50 -3.86
C ALA A 65 6.49 5.99 -3.10
N GLY A 66 7.63 6.12 -3.79
CA GLY A 66 8.85 6.66 -3.19
C GLY A 66 8.75 8.13 -2.77
N ALA A 67 7.90 8.94 -3.45
CA ALA A 67 7.73 10.35 -3.14
C ALA A 67 6.88 10.62 -1.90
N VAL A 68 5.94 9.74 -1.58
CA VAL A 68 4.95 9.92 -0.50
C VAL A 68 5.08 8.88 0.61
N ASP A 69 6.14 8.07 0.60
CA ASP A 69 6.35 6.95 1.52
C ASP A 69 5.13 5.98 1.53
N GLY A 70 4.62 5.72 0.33
CA GLY A 70 3.44 4.88 0.13
C GLY A 70 3.79 3.42 -0.15
N GLN A 71 2.93 2.50 0.27
CA GLN A 71 3.07 1.09 -0.09
C GLN A 71 2.67 0.86 -1.54
N LEU A 72 3.54 0.24 -2.30
CA LEU A 72 3.29 -0.13 -3.69
C LEU A 72 2.52 -1.45 -3.77
N TYR A 73 1.46 -1.49 -4.58
CA TYR A 73 0.67 -2.69 -4.83
C TYR A 73 0.35 -2.84 -6.31
N ARG A 74 0.78 -3.94 -6.91
CA ARG A 74 0.46 -4.24 -8.30
C ARG A 74 -0.87 -5.00 -8.41
N ILE A 75 -1.82 -4.44 -9.14
CA ILE A 75 -3.05 -5.13 -9.54
C ILE A 75 -2.65 -6.14 -10.61
N THR A 76 -2.63 -7.40 -10.22
CA THR A 76 -2.12 -8.50 -11.07
C THR A 76 -3.29 -9.37 -11.49
N PRO A 77 -3.62 -9.47 -12.79
CA PRO A 77 -4.57 -10.46 -13.29
C PRO A 77 -4.07 -11.88 -13.03
N ALA A 78 -4.98 -12.82 -12.77
CA ALA A 78 -4.64 -14.23 -12.57
C ALA A 78 -3.91 -14.80 -13.80
N GLU A 79 -4.34 -14.40 -14.99
CA GLU A 79 -3.64 -14.68 -16.25
C GLU A 79 -2.98 -13.40 -16.77
N ALA A 80 -1.66 -13.44 -16.97
CA ALA A 80 -0.91 -12.33 -17.53
C ALA A 80 -1.33 -12.03 -18.98
N TYR A 81 -1.36 -10.75 -19.36
CA TYR A 81 -1.57 -10.37 -20.75
C TYR A 81 -0.32 -10.62 -21.57
N THR A 82 -0.47 -11.32 -22.69
CA THR A 82 0.56 -11.49 -23.71
C THR A 82 0.57 -10.28 -24.67
N SER A 83 1.56 -10.20 -25.56
CA SER A 83 1.57 -9.16 -26.59
C SER A 83 0.38 -9.26 -27.54
N ALA A 84 -0.10 -10.48 -27.83
CA ALA A 84 -1.28 -10.70 -28.64
C ALA A 84 -2.55 -10.22 -27.94
N ASP A 85 -2.67 -10.44 -26.63
CA ASP A 85 -3.79 -9.95 -25.82
C ASP A 85 -3.89 -8.43 -25.80
N LEU A 86 -2.78 -7.74 -26.02
CA LEU A 86 -2.70 -6.28 -25.98
C LEU A 86 -2.80 -5.63 -27.38
N ASP A 87 -2.99 -6.39 -28.44
CA ASP A 87 -3.17 -5.83 -29.79
C ASP A 87 -4.55 -5.17 -29.92
N TRP A 88 -4.56 -3.86 -29.71
CA TRP A 88 -5.78 -3.03 -29.79
C TRP A 88 -6.35 -2.92 -31.22
N ASN A 89 -5.62 -3.32 -32.27
CA ASN A 89 -6.10 -3.39 -33.65
C ASN A 89 -6.87 -4.68 -33.92
N ASP A 90 -6.58 -5.75 -33.15
CA ASP A 90 -7.32 -7.00 -33.24
C ASP A 90 -8.54 -6.95 -32.29
N LYS A 91 -9.76 -6.93 -32.90
CA LYS A 91 -11.02 -6.93 -32.14
C LYS A 91 -11.26 -8.22 -31.36
N SER A 92 -10.56 -9.30 -31.70
CA SER A 92 -10.61 -10.58 -30.99
C SER A 92 -9.56 -10.71 -29.89
N SER A 93 -8.63 -9.76 -29.77
CA SER A 93 -7.66 -9.73 -28.68
C SER A 93 -8.35 -9.65 -27.33
N ARG A 94 -7.74 -10.22 -26.28
CA ARG A 94 -8.32 -10.24 -24.94
C ARG A 94 -8.66 -8.84 -24.44
N SER A 95 -7.76 -7.88 -24.60
CA SER A 95 -8.02 -6.49 -24.18
C SER A 95 -9.20 -5.86 -24.92
N SER A 96 -9.32 -6.12 -26.26
CA SER A 96 -10.44 -5.62 -27.06
C SER A 96 -11.78 -6.21 -26.62
N VAL A 97 -11.83 -7.52 -26.39
CA VAL A 97 -13.03 -8.22 -25.93
C VAL A 97 -13.43 -7.76 -24.53
N GLU A 98 -12.50 -7.71 -23.59
CA GLU A 98 -12.76 -7.25 -22.22
C GLU A 98 -13.24 -5.79 -22.21
N MET A 99 -12.64 -4.90 -23.00
CA MET A 99 -13.05 -3.49 -23.02
C MET A 99 -14.40 -3.26 -23.72
N ALA A 100 -14.79 -4.12 -24.67
CA ALA A 100 -16.11 -4.06 -25.31
C ALA A 100 -17.24 -4.53 -24.39
N ASP A 101 -16.93 -5.34 -23.39
CA ASP A 101 -17.88 -5.81 -22.37
C ASP A 101 -17.72 -4.95 -21.09
N GLU A 102 -18.78 -4.18 -20.76
CA GLU A 102 -18.79 -3.33 -19.57
C GLU A 102 -18.81 -4.14 -18.26
N ASP A 103 -19.33 -5.36 -18.30
CA ASP A 103 -19.45 -6.26 -17.16
C ASP A 103 -18.24 -7.20 -17.01
N SER A 104 -17.27 -7.16 -17.91
CA SER A 104 -16.07 -7.97 -17.81
C SER A 104 -15.29 -7.67 -16.54
N ARG A 105 -14.98 -8.73 -15.77
CA ARG A 105 -14.21 -8.67 -14.51
C ARG A 105 -13.15 -9.75 -14.50
N PRO A 106 -12.00 -9.54 -15.17
CA PRO A 106 -10.89 -10.49 -15.15
C PRO A 106 -10.48 -10.84 -13.71
N GLU A 107 -10.29 -12.11 -13.43
CA GLU A 107 -9.86 -12.58 -12.12
C GLU A 107 -8.50 -11.97 -11.75
N LEU A 108 -8.35 -11.59 -10.49
CA LEU A 108 -7.10 -11.08 -9.95
C LEU A 108 -6.38 -12.17 -9.16
N GLY A 109 -5.11 -12.36 -9.50
CA GLY A 109 -4.12 -13.10 -8.73
C GLY A 109 -3.34 -12.19 -7.77
N GLY A 110 -2.20 -12.69 -7.33
CA GLY A 110 -1.28 -11.94 -6.44
C GLY A 110 -1.64 -12.05 -4.96
N GLU A 111 -0.84 -11.36 -4.14
CA GLU A 111 -0.98 -11.39 -2.68
C GLU A 111 -2.24 -10.63 -2.23
N PRO A 112 -2.94 -11.14 -1.19
CA PRO A 112 -4.06 -10.43 -0.59
C PRO A 112 -3.62 -9.07 -0.03
N LEU A 113 -4.50 -8.07 -0.11
CA LEU A 113 -4.28 -6.74 0.42
C LEU A 113 -5.27 -6.45 1.57
N ASP A 114 -4.76 -6.02 2.73
CA ASP A 114 -5.63 -5.49 3.78
C ASP A 114 -5.80 -3.98 3.61
N MET A 115 -6.97 -3.57 3.15
CA MET A 115 -7.30 -2.16 2.90
C MET A 115 -7.50 -1.34 4.17
N LYS A 116 -7.68 -1.95 5.34
CA LYS A 116 -8.00 -1.24 6.60
C LYS A 116 -6.92 -0.24 7.00
N ASP A 117 -5.68 -0.54 6.63
CA ASP A 117 -4.52 0.26 7.00
C ASP A 117 -4.37 1.57 6.22
N TYR A 118 -5.12 1.75 5.12
CA TYR A 118 -4.89 2.88 4.22
C TYR A 118 -6.02 3.89 4.25
N ASP A 119 -5.67 5.19 4.25
CA ASP A 119 -6.60 6.31 4.17
C ASP A 119 -6.64 6.91 2.76
N ILE A 120 -5.52 6.85 2.05
CA ILE A 120 -5.32 7.41 0.72
C ILE A 120 -4.87 6.30 -0.23
N VAL A 121 -5.51 6.21 -1.38
CA VAL A 121 -5.17 5.25 -2.43
C VAL A 121 -4.89 6.00 -3.72
N PHE A 122 -3.63 6.05 -4.14
CA PHE A 122 -3.30 6.40 -5.52
C PHE A 122 -3.63 5.20 -6.40
N LEU A 123 -4.45 5.41 -7.44
CA LEU A 123 -4.91 4.36 -8.33
C LEU A 123 -4.40 4.59 -9.75
N GLY A 124 -3.43 3.80 -10.19
CA GLY A 124 -2.73 3.94 -11.46
C GLY A 124 -3.16 2.96 -12.53
N TYR A 125 -3.36 3.45 -13.77
CA TYR A 125 -3.70 2.59 -14.89
C TYR A 125 -3.34 3.22 -16.25
N PRO A 126 -3.08 2.41 -17.29
CA PRO A 126 -3.05 2.90 -18.66
C PRO A 126 -4.47 3.19 -19.12
N ILE A 127 -4.67 4.21 -19.95
CA ILE A 127 -5.97 4.44 -20.59
C ILE A 127 -6.14 3.46 -21.75
N TRP A 128 -7.19 2.63 -21.68
CA TRP A 128 -7.65 1.75 -22.75
C TRP A 128 -9.04 2.19 -23.20
N TRP A 129 -9.23 2.53 -24.49
CA TRP A 129 -10.50 3.03 -25.05
C TRP A 129 -11.16 4.11 -24.18
N ASP A 130 -10.38 5.11 -23.77
CA ASP A 130 -10.79 6.23 -22.89
C ASP A 130 -11.23 5.83 -21.47
N LEU A 131 -11.09 4.56 -21.09
CA LEU A 131 -11.47 4.01 -19.78
C LEU A 131 -10.27 3.44 -19.04
N CYS A 132 -10.47 3.05 -17.78
CA CYS A 132 -9.54 2.18 -17.10
C CYS A 132 -9.71 0.73 -17.58
N PRO A 133 -8.65 -0.10 -17.61
CA PRO A 133 -8.73 -1.52 -17.93
C PRO A 133 -9.59 -2.30 -16.93
N ARG A 134 -10.27 -3.33 -17.39
CA ARG A 134 -11.21 -4.11 -16.56
C ARG A 134 -10.62 -4.73 -15.29
N PRO A 135 -9.34 -5.15 -15.20
CA PRO A 135 -8.74 -5.55 -13.93
C PRO A 135 -8.79 -4.47 -12.84
N VAL A 136 -8.83 -3.18 -13.21
CA VAL A 136 -8.99 -2.07 -12.25
C VAL A 136 -10.41 -2.05 -11.68
N ASN A 137 -11.43 -2.35 -12.50
CA ASN A 137 -12.81 -2.51 -12.03
C ASN A 137 -12.92 -3.68 -11.05
N THR A 138 -12.32 -4.84 -11.39
CA THR A 138 -12.28 -5.99 -10.49
C THR A 138 -11.63 -5.64 -9.15
N PHE A 139 -10.53 -4.87 -9.16
CA PHE A 139 -9.85 -4.41 -7.95
C PHE A 139 -10.76 -3.53 -7.09
N LEU A 140 -11.46 -2.56 -7.69
CA LEU A 140 -12.37 -1.66 -6.98
C LEU A 140 -13.57 -2.39 -6.36
N GLU A 141 -14.00 -3.50 -6.94
CA GLU A 141 -15.12 -4.31 -6.44
C GLU A 141 -14.67 -5.37 -5.42
N LYS A 142 -13.40 -5.78 -5.49
CA LYS A 142 -12.84 -6.78 -4.57
C LYS A 142 -12.56 -6.24 -3.17
N TYR A 143 -12.24 -4.95 -3.05
CA TYR A 143 -11.79 -4.35 -1.80
C TYR A 143 -12.71 -3.22 -1.33
N ASP A 144 -12.73 -3.01 0.00
CA ASP A 144 -13.54 -1.95 0.62
C ASP A 144 -12.78 -0.60 0.61
N PHE A 145 -13.36 0.37 -0.08
CA PHE A 145 -12.86 1.74 -0.18
C PHE A 145 -13.62 2.73 0.73
N SER A 146 -14.47 2.26 1.62
CA SER A 146 -15.22 3.11 2.55
C SER A 146 -14.29 3.98 3.39
N GLY A 147 -14.56 5.28 3.44
CA GLY A 147 -13.76 6.26 4.20
C GLY A 147 -12.40 6.60 3.59
N LYS A 148 -12.05 6.06 2.43
CA LYS A 148 -10.77 6.30 1.76
C LYS A 148 -10.91 7.33 0.65
N THR A 149 -9.85 8.11 0.43
CA THR A 149 -9.74 9.01 -0.72
C THR A 149 -8.95 8.32 -1.84
N VAL A 150 -9.58 8.13 -3.00
CA VAL A 150 -8.94 7.56 -4.19
C VAL A 150 -8.50 8.67 -5.14
N ILE A 151 -7.22 8.64 -5.51
CA ILE A 151 -6.56 9.65 -6.34
C ILE A 151 -6.10 8.96 -7.63
N PRO A 152 -6.86 9.05 -8.72
CA PRO A 152 -6.50 8.40 -9.98
C PRO A 152 -5.27 9.04 -10.62
N PHE A 153 -4.41 8.21 -11.21
CA PHE A 153 -3.41 8.66 -12.16
C PHE A 153 -3.36 7.72 -13.36
N ALA A 154 -3.03 8.26 -14.51
CA ALA A 154 -3.02 7.45 -15.71
C ALA A 154 -1.85 7.80 -16.63
N THR A 155 -1.48 6.82 -17.47
CA THR A 155 -0.63 7.00 -18.65
C THR A 155 -1.44 6.72 -19.89
N SER A 156 -1.19 7.45 -20.99
CA SER A 156 -1.96 7.30 -22.23
C SER A 156 -1.12 7.68 -23.45
N GLY A 157 -1.39 7.03 -24.57
CA GLY A 157 -0.84 7.41 -25.87
C GLY A 157 -1.49 8.65 -26.50
N GLY A 158 -2.69 9.08 -26.02
CA GLY A 158 -3.41 10.21 -26.63
C GLY A 158 -4.63 10.69 -25.85
N SER A 159 -5.26 9.84 -25.05
CA SER A 159 -6.49 10.19 -24.33
C SER A 159 -6.21 10.92 -23.02
N SER A 160 -7.14 11.79 -22.61
CA SER A 160 -7.11 12.40 -21.28
C SER A 160 -7.66 11.45 -20.22
N ILE A 161 -7.31 11.71 -18.94
CA ILE A 161 -7.85 10.94 -17.81
C ILE A 161 -9.31 11.28 -17.50
N ALA A 162 -9.82 12.43 -17.97
CA ALA A 162 -11.10 12.98 -17.51
C ALA A 162 -12.30 12.07 -17.78
N HIS A 163 -12.33 11.36 -18.93
CA HIS A 163 -13.45 10.46 -19.24
C HIS A 163 -13.45 9.23 -18.32
N SER A 164 -12.30 8.59 -18.15
CA SER A 164 -12.19 7.41 -17.28
C SER A 164 -12.57 7.72 -15.82
N VAL A 165 -12.13 8.87 -15.28
CA VAL A 165 -12.50 9.29 -13.93
C VAL A 165 -13.99 9.57 -13.78
N ARG A 166 -14.63 10.20 -14.79
CA ARG A 166 -16.11 10.39 -14.75
C ARG A 166 -16.85 9.05 -14.73
N GLN A 167 -16.39 8.07 -15.50
CA GLN A 167 -17.00 6.74 -15.51
C GLN A 167 -16.76 6.01 -14.18
N LEU A 168 -15.58 6.07 -13.60
CA LEU A 168 -15.29 5.52 -12.28
C LEU A 168 -16.19 6.12 -11.20
N ARG A 169 -16.38 7.44 -11.17
CA ARG A 169 -17.29 8.12 -10.24
C ARG A 169 -18.73 7.66 -10.40
N LYS A 170 -19.18 7.43 -11.65
CA LYS A 170 -20.54 6.94 -11.94
C LYS A 170 -20.75 5.50 -11.47
N LEU A 171 -19.76 4.63 -11.70
CA LEU A 171 -19.82 3.21 -11.34
C LEU A 171 -19.65 2.98 -9.83
N TYR A 172 -18.83 3.80 -9.17
CA TYR A 172 -18.48 3.66 -7.75
C TYR A 172 -18.78 4.95 -6.97
N PRO A 173 -20.07 5.32 -6.82
CA PRO A 173 -20.47 6.61 -6.21
C PRO A 173 -20.17 6.70 -4.71
N ASN A 174 -19.96 5.56 -4.04
CA ASN A 174 -19.66 5.50 -2.61
C ASN A 174 -18.16 5.72 -2.30
N VAL A 175 -17.32 5.80 -3.33
CA VAL A 175 -15.88 6.08 -3.19
C VAL A 175 -15.64 7.58 -3.25
N THR A 176 -14.80 8.10 -2.37
CA THR A 176 -14.38 9.52 -2.42
C THR A 176 -13.27 9.68 -3.46
N TRP A 177 -13.59 10.31 -4.59
CA TRP A 177 -12.69 10.47 -5.73
C TRP A 177 -12.07 11.86 -5.80
N ASN A 178 -10.75 11.93 -5.95
CA ASN A 178 -10.05 13.12 -6.44
C ASN A 178 -10.10 13.19 -7.98
N ASP A 179 -9.77 14.36 -8.57
CA ASP A 179 -9.83 14.54 -10.04
C ASP A 179 -8.77 13.73 -10.80
N GLY A 180 -7.69 13.39 -10.14
CA GLY A 180 -6.61 12.63 -10.74
C GLY A 180 -5.74 13.42 -11.71
N LYS A 181 -4.75 12.75 -12.32
CA LYS A 181 -3.82 13.36 -13.27
C LYS A 181 -3.31 12.40 -14.33
N LEU A 182 -3.22 12.88 -15.58
CA LEU A 182 -2.48 12.19 -16.64
C LEU A 182 -0.97 12.47 -16.45
N LEU A 183 -0.17 11.40 -16.34
CA LEU A 183 1.24 11.48 -15.97
C LEU A 183 2.15 10.94 -17.08
N ASN A 184 2.04 11.52 -18.27
CA ASN A 184 2.94 11.22 -19.41
C ASN A 184 4.27 11.99 -19.36
N GLY A 185 4.39 12.98 -18.47
CA GLY A 185 5.56 13.85 -18.33
C GLY A 185 6.76 13.26 -17.60
N GLY A 186 6.70 11.96 -17.27
CA GLY A 186 7.80 11.26 -16.62
C GLY A 186 7.82 11.33 -15.09
N VAL A 187 8.84 10.70 -14.51
CA VAL A 187 9.00 10.45 -13.07
C VAL A 187 9.01 11.73 -12.24
N ALA A 188 9.73 12.78 -12.67
CA ALA A 188 9.84 14.04 -11.92
C ALA A 188 8.50 14.74 -11.74
N VAL A 189 7.67 14.76 -12.79
CA VAL A 189 6.33 15.37 -12.75
C VAL A 189 5.41 14.57 -11.82
N ALA A 190 5.51 13.25 -11.83
CA ALA A 190 4.72 12.37 -10.98
C ALA A 190 5.08 12.55 -9.49
N THR A 191 6.38 12.59 -9.18
CA THR A 191 6.92 12.82 -7.83
C THR A 191 6.43 14.15 -7.24
N GLU A 192 6.57 15.24 -7.98
CA GLU A 192 6.17 16.57 -7.53
C GLU A 192 4.65 16.66 -7.30
N TRP A 193 3.87 16.16 -8.27
CA TRP A 193 2.43 16.14 -8.15
C TRP A 193 1.95 15.34 -6.92
N ALA A 194 2.51 14.15 -6.68
CA ALA A 194 2.09 13.30 -5.57
C ALA A 194 2.33 13.99 -4.21
N LYS A 195 3.49 14.65 -4.03
CA LYS A 195 3.78 15.43 -2.83
C LYS A 195 2.78 16.56 -2.61
N GLN A 196 2.50 17.36 -3.65
CA GLN A 196 1.54 18.44 -3.60
C GLN A 196 0.13 17.97 -3.20
N VAL A 197 -0.32 16.84 -3.76
CA VAL A 197 -1.65 16.27 -3.45
C VAL A 197 -1.74 15.87 -1.97
N VAL A 198 -0.74 15.19 -1.45
CA VAL A 198 -0.72 14.77 -0.03
C VAL A 198 -0.63 15.97 0.91
N GLU A 199 0.18 16.99 0.59
CA GLU A 199 0.30 18.21 1.39
C GLU A 199 -1.00 19.00 1.43
N ASN A 200 -1.69 19.13 0.30
CA ASN A 200 -2.98 19.83 0.24
C ASN A 200 -4.05 19.09 1.06
N GLY A 201 -4.11 17.76 0.98
CA GLY A 201 -5.03 16.98 1.80
C GLY A 201 -4.78 17.09 3.31
N LYS A 202 -3.55 17.35 3.75
CA LYS A 202 -3.23 17.63 5.16
C LYS A 202 -3.72 19.01 5.62
N LYS A 203 -3.77 20.01 4.73
CA LYS A 203 -4.25 21.37 5.05
C LYS A 203 -5.77 21.42 5.20
N GLU A 204 -6.51 20.66 4.41
CA GLU A 204 -7.98 20.59 4.46
C GLU A 204 -8.51 19.83 5.69
N SER A 205 -7.67 19.01 6.31
CA SER A 205 -8.02 18.19 7.49
C SER A 205 -7.74 18.89 8.83
N ARG A 206 -7.25 20.14 8.81
CA ARG A 206 -6.96 20.99 9.98
C ARG A 206 -7.99 22.08 10.14
#